data_52c6ac19f6fa3fef25f79cf0425c75fc
#
_entry.id   52c6ac19f6fa3fef25f79cf0425c75fc
#
_cell.length_a   1.000
_cell.length_b   1.000
_cell.length_c   1.000
_cell.angle_alpha   90.00
_cell.angle_beta   90.00
_cell.angle_gamma   90.00
#
_symmetry.space_group_name_H-M   'P 1'
#
loop_
_entity.id
_entity.type
_entity.pdbx_description
1 polymer ?
#
loop_
_entity_poly.entity_id
_entity_poly.type
_entity_poly.pdbx_seq_one_letter_code
_entity_poly.pdbx_strand_id
1 'polypeptide(L)'
;TDSICSAICYANLKRILTGQDYVPGRAGHVNEETQFVLKYFGVQAPELIEHVKTEVRDIDIRQTKGVKRNISLKKAWNTMQDANVVTLPAVTEDGILEGLITVGDIAQSYMNVYDSSILSKANTQYSNIVETLEGHLVIGSEENYFNEGKVLIAAANPDMMEYYISKNDLVILGNRYESQLCAIEMEAACIIVCEGAAVSMTIKKLAQERGCTVITTPYDTYTAARLINQSMPISYFMKTENLITFEETDVIDEIKEVMASKRHRDFPIL
;
A
#
# COMPACT_ATOMS: atom_id res chain seq x y z
N THR A 1 -53.51 -4.00 2.12
CA THR A 1 -53.68 -4.15 0.65
C THR A 1 -53.53 -2.81 -0.03
N ASP A 2 -54.26 -1.77 0.41
CA ASP A 2 -54.32 -0.45 -0.24
C ASP A 2 -52.96 0.23 -0.39
N SER A 3 -52.09 0.20 0.65
CA SER A 3 -50.79 0.84 0.63
C SER A 3 -49.87 0.24 -0.44
N ILE A 4 -49.87 -1.10 -0.58
CA ILE A 4 -49.05 -1.81 -1.56
C ILE A 4 -49.56 -1.54 -2.99
N CYS A 5 -50.88 -1.60 -3.19
CA CYS A 5 -51.46 -1.28 -4.48
C CYS A 5 -51.20 0.19 -4.87
N SER A 6 -51.30 1.11 -3.91
CA SER A 6 -50.98 2.53 -4.13
C SER A 6 -49.52 2.73 -4.52
N ALA A 7 -48.58 2.07 -3.85
CA ALA A 7 -47.16 2.16 -4.17
C ALA A 7 -46.86 1.67 -5.59
N ILE A 8 -47.42 0.52 -5.98
CA ILE A 8 -47.28 -0.04 -7.33
C ILE A 8 -47.85 0.88 -8.40
N CYS A 9 -49.08 1.33 -8.19
CA CYS A 9 -49.77 2.25 -9.13
C CYS A 9 -49.02 3.58 -9.26
N TYR A 10 -48.54 4.12 -8.13
CA TYR A 10 -47.82 5.40 -8.14
C TYR A 10 -46.46 5.27 -8.83
N ALA A 11 -45.69 4.21 -8.57
CA ALA A 11 -44.47 3.95 -9.25
C ALA A 11 -44.66 3.83 -10.78
N ASN A 12 -45.71 3.11 -11.22
CA ASN A 12 -46.05 2.99 -12.63
C ASN A 12 -46.43 4.32 -13.25
N LEU A 13 -47.28 5.12 -12.56
CA LEU A 13 -47.68 6.46 -13.01
C LEU A 13 -46.44 7.36 -13.18
N LYS A 14 -45.55 7.38 -12.20
CA LYS A 14 -44.33 8.18 -12.26
C LYS A 14 -43.44 7.77 -13.40
N ARG A 15 -43.28 6.46 -13.65
CA ARG A 15 -42.50 5.92 -14.77
C ARG A 15 -43.04 6.42 -16.11
N ILE A 16 -44.38 6.41 -16.28
CA ILE A 16 -45.04 6.89 -17.49
C ILE A 16 -44.82 8.40 -17.67
N LEU A 17 -44.95 9.19 -16.60
CA LEU A 17 -44.89 10.66 -16.67
C LEU A 17 -43.48 11.19 -16.86
N THR A 18 -42.47 10.53 -16.28
CA THR A 18 -41.10 11.06 -16.24
C THR A 18 -40.10 10.30 -17.13
N GLY A 19 -40.47 9.10 -17.59
CA GLY A 19 -39.58 8.21 -18.33
C GLY A 19 -38.42 7.60 -17.47
N GLN A 20 -38.42 7.86 -16.16
CA GLN A 20 -37.46 7.31 -15.22
C GLN A 20 -37.99 6.02 -14.59
N ASP A 21 -37.09 5.16 -14.14
CA ASP A 21 -37.48 3.94 -13.44
C ASP A 21 -37.78 4.24 -11.96
N TYR A 22 -38.95 3.75 -11.52
CA TYR A 22 -39.42 3.88 -10.13
C TYR A 22 -39.78 2.50 -9.61
N VAL A 23 -39.14 2.09 -8.52
CA VAL A 23 -39.38 0.81 -7.87
C VAL A 23 -40.33 1.02 -6.70
N PRO A 24 -41.47 0.27 -6.63
CA PRO A 24 -42.37 0.37 -5.48
C PRO A 24 -41.75 -0.33 -4.27
N GLY A 25 -41.75 0.36 -3.12
CA GLY A 25 -41.28 -0.18 -1.85
C GLY A 25 -42.41 -0.46 -0.87
N ARG A 26 -42.18 -1.32 0.13
CA ARG A 26 -43.09 -1.59 1.25
C ARG A 26 -42.34 -1.56 2.58
N ALA A 27 -43.01 -1.11 3.63
CA ALA A 27 -42.43 -1.00 4.98
C ALA A 27 -42.73 -2.20 5.88
N GLY A 28 -43.41 -3.23 5.39
CA GLY A 28 -43.81 -4.37 6.20
C GLY A 28 -44.16 -5.62 5.39
N HIS A 29 -44.58 -6.66 6.10
CA HIS A 29 -44.92 -7.93 5.47
C HIS A 29 -46.21 -7.82 4.64
N VAL A 30 -46.24 -8.60 3.55
CA VAL A 30 -47.42 -8.73 2.71
C VAL A 30 -48.37 -9.71 3.39
N ASN A 31 -49.59 -9.27 3.70
CA ASN A 31 -50.63 -10.15 4.26
C ASN A 31 -51.21 -11.07 3.17
N GLU A 32 -51.93 -12.12 3.63
CA GLU A 32 -52.49 -13.14 2.73
C GLU A 32 -53.44 -12.58 1.66
N GLU A 33 -54.28 -11.60 2.02
CA GLU A 33 -55.16 -10.94 1.11
C GLU A 33 -54.39 -10.20 -0.01
N THR A 34 -53.36 -9.47 0.36
CA THR A 34 -52.50 -8.78 -0.60
C THR A 34 -51.73 -9.77 -1.48
N GLN A 35 -51.23 -10.87 -0.92
CA GLN A 35 -50.60 -11.93 -1.69
C GLN A 35 -51.53 -12.52 -2.72
N PHE A 36 -52.78 -12.77 -2.34
CA PHE A 36 -53.80 -13.28 -3.25
C PHE A 36 -54.04 -12.31 -4.42
N VAL A 37 -54.21 -11.01 -4.13
CA VAL A 37 -54.42 -10.00 -5.15
C VAL A 37 -53.22 -9.88 -6.10
N LEU A 38 -51.99 -9.80 -5.57
CA LEU A 38 -50.79 -9.72 -6.37
C LEU A 38 -50.65 -10.95 -7.29
N LYS A 39 -50.90 -12.13 -6.77
CA LYS A 39 -50.86 -13.39 -7.53
C LYS A 39 -51.94 -13.42 -8.61
N TYR A 40 -53.14 -12.95 -8.29
CA TYR A 40 -54.28 -12.91 -9.24
C TYR A 40 -53.98 -12.04 -10.46
N PHE A 41 -53.31 -10.90 -10.23
CA PHE A 41 -52.94 -9.96 -11.30
C PHE A 41 -51.54 -10.22 -11.88
N GLY A 42 -50.79 -11.24 -11.43
CA GLY A 42 -49.46 -11.56 -11.90
C GLY A 42 -48.41 -10.47 -11.60
N VAL A 43 -48.64 -9.69 -10.53
CA VAL A 43 -47.73 -8.59 -10.12
C VAL A 43 -46.83 -9.05 -8.99
N GLN A 44 -45.55 -8.73 -9.10
CA GLN A 44 -44.57 -9.01 -8.03
C GLN A 44 -44.82 -8.11 -6.81
N ALA A 45 -44.53 -8.65 -5.61
CA ALA A 45 -44.62 -7.86 -4.40
C ALA A 45 -43.50 -6.78 -4.41
N PRO A 46 -43.82 -5.56 -3.95
CA PRO A 46 -42.81 -4.52 -3.76
C PRO A 46 -41.67 -4.97 -2.87
N GLU A 47 -40.51 -4.43 -3.08
CA GLU A 47 -39.33 -4.68 -2.23
C GLU A 47 -39.58 -4.21 -0.80
N LEU A 48 -39.09 -5.01 0.17
CA LEU A 48 -39.12 -4.61 1.57
C LEU A 48 -38.04 -3.55 1.81
N ILE A 49 -38.48 -2.38 2.27
CA ILE A 49 -37.59 -1.32 2.71
C ILE A 49 -37.44 -1.46 4.24
N GLU A 50 -36.29 -1.94 4.69
CA GLU A 50 -36.03 -2.15 6.13
C GLU A 50 -35.88 -0.81 6.86
N HIS A 51 -35.23 0.14 6.23
CA HIS A 51 -35.08 1.51 6.74
C HIS A 51 -34.88 2.53 5.60
N VAL A 52 -35.03 3.80 5.93
CA VAL A 52 -34.81 4.95 5.00
C VAL A 52 -33.56 5.76 5.39
N LYS A 53 -32.65 5.16 6.16
CA LYS A 53 -31.40 5.79 6.52
C LYS A 53 -30.47 5.77 5.31
N THR A 54 -29.63 6.77 5.18
CA THR A 54 -28.61 6.86 4.13
C THR A 54 -27.55 5.79 4.36
N GLU A 55 -27.30 4.98 3.36
CA GLU A 55 -26.25 3.94 3.34
C GLU A 55 -25.01 4.43 2.59
N VAL A 56 -23.92 3.71 2.68
CA VAL A 56 -22.65 4.04 1.98
C VAL A 56 -22.89 4.11 0.47
N ARG A 57 -23.68 3.21 -0.11
CA ARG A 57 -24.01 3.19 -1.55
C ARG A 57 -24.77 4.42 -2.04
N ASP A 58 -25.38 5.21 -1.13
CA ASP A 58 -26.16 6.40 -1.45
C ASP A 58 -25.32 7.68 -1.52
N ILE A 59 -24.01 7.59 -1.22
CA ILE A 59 -23.10 8.73 -1.23
C ILE A 59 -21.94 8.51 -2.19
N ASP A 60 -21.31 9.60 -2.61
CA ASP A 60 -20.07 9.53 -3.37
C ASP A 60 -18.91 9.07 -2.47
N ILE A 61 -18.33 7.92 -2.82
CA ILE A 61 -17.13 7.39 -2.18
C ILE A 61 -15.92 7.56 -3.10
N ARG A 62 -14.77 7.86 -2.49
CA ARG A 62 -13.53 8.00 -3.24
C ARG A 62 -13.05 6.63 -3.70
N GLN A 63 -12.90 6.46 -5.00
CA GLN A 63 -12.32 5.26 -5.59
C GLN A 63 -10.79 5.29 -5.44
N THR A 64 -10.24 4.48 -4.56
CA THR A 64 -8.80 4.34 -4.35
C THR A 64 -8.37 2.93 -4.72
N LYS A 65 -7.42 2.81 -5.66
CA LYS A 65 -6.86 1.50 -5.98
C LYS A 65 -6.00 1.01 -4.84
N GLY A 66 -6.20 -0.26 -4.45
CA GLY A 66 -5.32 -0.93 -3.52
C GLY A 66 -3.90 -1.10 -4.08
N VAL A 67 -2.92 -1.14 -3.18
CA VAL A 67 -1.51 -1.34 -3.52
C VAL A 67 -1.01 -2.69 -2.99
N LYS A 68 0.06 -3.22 -3.58
CA LYS A 68 0.69 -4.45 -3.07
C LYS A 68 1.47 -4.14 -1.80
N ARG A 69 1.46 -5.06 -0.85
CA ARG A 69 2.13 -4.93 0.46
C ARG A 69 3.65 -4.77 0.39
N ASN A 70 4.28 -5.16 -0.72
CA ASN A 70 5.74 -5.13 -0.92
C ASN A 70 6.25 -3.85 -1.60
N ILE A 71 5.38 -2.90 -1.96
CA ILE A 71 5.84 -1.62 -2.52
C ILE A 71 6.65 -0.83 -1.49
N SER A 72 7.57 0.00 -1.97
CA SER A 72 8.38 0.87 -1.11
C SER A 72 7.56 2.00 -0.46
N LEU A 73 8.03 2.49 0.69
CA LEU A 73 7.46 3.70 1.33
C LEU A 73 7.46 4.90 0.36
N LYS A 74 8.51 5.06 -0.48
CA LYS A 74 8.56 6.10 -1.51
C LYS A 74 7.41 5.96 -2.50
N LYS A 75 7.17 4.75 -3.00
CA LYS A 75 6.10 4.49 -3.95
C LYS A 75 4.72 4.70 -3.33
N ALA A 76 4.52 4.25 -2.09
CA ALA A 76 3.29 4.48 -1.35
C ALA A 76 3.02 5.98 -1.16
N TRP A 77 4.04 6.75 -0.75
CA TRP A 77 3.94 8.20 -0.63
C TRP A 77 3.54 8.88 -1.94
N ASN A 78 4.22 8.54 -3.04
CA ASN A 78 3.89 9.10 -4.36
C ASN A 78 2.45 8.75 -4.77
N THR A 79 2.03 7.50 -4.56
CA THR A 79 0.65 7.07 -4.83
C THR A 79 -0.38 7.85 -3.99
N MET A 80 -0.08 8.12 -2.71
CA MET A 80 -0.93 8.96 -1.86
C MET A 80 -1.04 10.39 -2.38
N GLN A 81 0.09 10.98 -2.83
CA GLN A 81 0.10 12.34 -3.39
C GLN A 81 -0.70 12.41 -4.69
N ASP A 82 -0.47 11.49 -5.62
CA ASP A 82 -1.14 11.45 -6.92
C ASP A 82 -2.66 11.26 -6.79
N ALA A 83 -3.09 10.40 -5.85
CA ALA A 83 -4.50 10.14 -5.56
C ALA A 83 -5.11 11.17 -4.59
N ASN A 84 -4.32 12.08 -4.03
CA ASN A 84 -4.71 13.03 -2.98
C ASN A 84 -5.43 12.34 -1.80
N VAL A 85 -4.82 11.25 -1.28
CA VAL A 85 -5.29 10.47 -0.13
C VAL A 85 -4.24 10.44 0.97
N VAL A 86 -4.64 10.14 2.19
CA VAL A 86 -3.76 10.02 3.36
C VAL A 86 -3.66 8.58 3.88
N THR A 87 -4.41 7.67 3.25
CA THR A 87 -4.45 6.25 3.58
C THR A 87 -4.51 5.43 2.31
N LEU A 88 -3.75 4.34 2.24
CA LEU A 88 -3.80 3.36 1.15
C LEU A 88 -4.13 1.98 1.70
N PRO A 89 -5.08 1.26 1.11
CA PRO A 89 -5.28 -0.15 1.38
C PRO A 89 -4.21 -0.99 0.68
N ALA A 90 -3.58 -1.89 1.43
CA ALA A 90 -2.76 -2.95 0.88
C ALA A 90 -3.66 -4.16 0.59
N VAL A 91 -3.58 -4.69 -0.62
CA VAL A 91 -4.44 -5.78 -1.10
C VAL A 91 -3.64 -6.88 -1.78
N THR A 92 -4.19 -8.09 -1.74
CA THR A 92 -3.69 -9.24 -2.52
C THR A 92 -3.94 -9.04 -4.02
N GLU A 93 -3.49 -9.97 -4.86
CA GLU A 93 -3.80 -9.98 -6.30
C GLU A 93 -5.28 -10.19 -6.57
N ASP A 94 -5.98 -10.88 -5.67
CA ASP A 94 -7.43 -11.11 -5.74
C ASP A 94 -8.26 -9.95 -5.15
N GLY A 95 -7.61 -8.86 -4.71
CA GLY A 95 -8.28 -7.69 -4.16
C GLY A 95 -8.65 -7.79 -2.67
N ILE A 96 -8.19 -8.81 -1.96
CA ILE A 96 -8.48 -8.99 -0.53
C ILE A 96 -7.63 -8.02 0.28
N LEU A 97 -8.24 -7.29 1.21
CA LEU A 97 -7.57 -6.35 2.10
C LEU A 97 -6.59 -7.07 3.05
N GLU A 98 -5.32 -6.71 2.99
CA GLU A 98 -4.26 -7.22 3.88
C GLU A 98 -3.88 -6.24 4.99
N GLY A 99 -4.06 -4.94 4.76
CA GLY A 99 -3.68 -3.91 5.72
C GLY A 99 -3.92 -2.50 5.22
N LEU A 100 -3.60 -1.54 6.07
CA LEU A 100 -3.69 -0.11 5.78
C LEU A 100 -2.37 0.58 6.11
N ILE A 101 -1.88 1.41 5.20
CA ILE A 101 -0.75 2.31 5.44
C ILE A 101 -1.23 3.76 5.39
N THR A 102 -0.84 4.56 6.36
CA THR A 102 -1.19 5.98 6.46
C THR A 102 0.03 6.88 6.31
N VAL A 103 -0.19 8.16 6.00
CA VAL A 103 0.86 9.20 6.06
C VAL A 103 1.52 9.24 7.44
N GLY A 104 0.75 9.00 8.52
CA GLY A 104 1.29 8.92 9.88
C GLY A 104 2.29 7.77 10.07
N ASP A 105 2.02 6.60 9.51
CA ASP A 105 2.93 5.44 9.57
C ASP A 105 4.23 5.74 8.79
N ILE A 106 4.12 6.38 7.62
CA ILE A 106 5.28 6.84 6.85
C ILE A 106 6.08 7.86 7.64
N ALA A 107 5.44 8.88 8.24
CA ALA A 107 6.13 9.88 9.06
C ALA A 107 6.84 9.24 10.26
N GLN A 108 6.20 8.28 10.93
CA GLN A 108 6.79 7.56 12.05
C GLN A 108 8.02 6.76 11.64
N SER A 109 8.00 6.15 10.44
CA SER A 109 9.16 5.42 9.91
C SER A 109 10.40 6.30 9.80
N TYR A 110 10.25 7.58 9.46
CA TYR A 110 11.34 8.56 9.40
C TYR A 110 11.88 8.97 10.77
N MET A 111 11.04 8.99 11.79
CA MET A 111 11.46 9.35 13.14
C MET A 111 12.23 8.25 13.85
N ASN A 112 12.04 6.99 13.43
CA ASN A 112 12.64 5.81 14.04
C ASN A 112 13.97 5.37 13.37
N VAL A 113 14.62 6.22 12.58
CA VAL A 113 15.78 5.92 11.72
C VAL A 113 17.11 5.72 12.48
N TYR A 114 17.11 5.50 13.78
CA TYR A 114 18.35 5.27 14.54
C TYR A 114 18.92 3.85 14.41
N ASP A 115 18.15 2.91 13.85
CA ASP A 115 18.56 1.52 13.68
C ASP A 115 19.12 1.29 12.27
N SER A 116 20.44 1.17 12.15
CA SER A 116 21.09 0.88 10.87
C SER A 116 20.72 -0.49 10.26
N SER A 117 20.12 -1.39 11.05
CA SER A 117 19.64 -2.70 10.59
C SER A 117 18.16 -2.71 10.21
N ILE A 118 17.47 -1.58 10.24
CA ILE A 118 16.03 -1.53 9.97
C ILE A 118 15.69 -2.00 8.55
N LEU A 119 16.54 -1.71 7.58
CA LEU A 119 16.35 -2.10 6.19
C LEU A 119 16.35 -3.63 6.01
N SER A 120 17.24 -4.34 6.69
CA SER A 120 17.28 -5.81 6.69
C SER A 120 16.14 -6.41 7.50
N LYS A 121 15.80 -5.84 8.65
CA LYS A 121 14.64 -6.27 9.46
C LYS A 121 13.33 -6.13 8.71
N ALA A 122 13.21 -5.12 7.84
CA ALA A 122 12.05 -4.94 6.98
C ALA A 122 12.03 -5.92 5.80
N ASN A 123 13.07 -6.74 5.62
CA ASN A 123 13.21 -7.66 4.50
C ASN A 123 13.05 -6.94 3.15
N THR A 124 13.90 -5.94 2.91
CA THR A 124 13.76 -5.01 1.79
C THR A 124 14.24 -5.65 0.48
N GLN A 125 13.38 -5.67 -0.53
CA GLN A 125 13.71 -6.20 -1.85
C GLN A 125 14.65 -5.26 -2.60
N TYR A 126 15.62 -5.81 -3.35
CA TYR A 126 16.56 -4.98 -4.11
C TYR A 126 15.88 -4.16 -5.20
N SER A 127 14.78 -4.62 -5.78
CA SER A 127 13.98 -3.81 -6.71
C SER A 127 13.50 -2.49 -6.09
N ASN A 128 13.09 -2.52 -4.83
CA ASN A 128 12.69 -1.31 -4.11
C ASN A 128 13.87 -0.35 -3.88
N ILE A 129 15.06 -0.89 -3.61
CA ILE A 129 16.29 -0.10 -3.45
C ILE A 129 16.66 0.57 -4.78
N VAL A 130 16.66 -0.21 -5.87
CA VAL A 130 16.93 0.27 -7.23
C VAL A 130 15.94 1.38 -7.62
N GLU A 131 14.63 1.14 -7.46
CA GLU A 131 13.59 2.13 -7.77
C GLU A 131 13.75 3.41 -6.92
N THR A 132 13.99 3.25 -5.61
CA THR A 132 14.09 4.38 -4.68
C THR A 132 15.30 5.26 -4.96
N LEU A 133 16.44 4.66 -5.30
CA LEU A 133 17.69 5.36 -5.56
C LEU A 133 17.88 5.74 -7.05
N GLU A 134 16.84 5.55 -7.88
CA GLU A 134 16.92 5.78 -9.34
C GLU A 134 18.16 5.09 -9.94
N GLY A 135 18.45 3.90 -9.41
CA GLY A 135 19.67 3.17 -9.67
C GLY A 135 19.54 2.16 -10.79
N HIS A 136 20.66 1.47 -11.03
CA HIS A 136 20.72 0.33 -11.93
C HIS A 136 21.40 -0.85 -11.23
N LEU A 137 20.77 -2.02 -11.35
CA LEU A 137 21.41 -3.26 -10.89
C LEU A 137 22.52 -3.66 -11.86
N VAL A 138 23.74 -3.79 -11.35
CA VAL A 138 24.92 -4.17 -12.14
C VAL A 138 25.24 -5.66 -11.95
N ILE A 139 25.15 -6.18 -10.73
CA ILE A 139 25.34 -7.58 -10.35
C ILE A 139 24.27 -7.97 -9.32
N GLY A 140 23.74 -9.18 -9.42
CA GLY A 140 22.73 -9.71 -8.50
C GLY A 140 21.36 -9.89 -9.16
N SER A 141 20.31 -9.92 -8.37
CA SER A 141 18.90 -10.00 -8.81
C SER A 141 18.04 -9.03 -8.04
N GLU A 142 17.17 -8.32 -8.74
CA GLU A 142 16.18 -7.41 -8.15
C GLU A 142 15.12 -8.16 -7.32
N GLU A 143 14.93 -9.45 -7.56
CA GLU A 143 13.98 -10.29 -6.82
C GLU A 143 14.51 -10.72 -5.45
N ASN A 144 15.82 -10.61 -5.22
CA ASN A 144 16.43 -10.94 -3.94
C ASN A 144 16.14 -9.85 -2.89
N TYR A 145 16.38 -10.21 -1.63
CA TYR A 145 16.08 -9.37 -0.47
C TYR A 145 17.36 -9.07 0.33
N PHE A 146 17.43 -7.84 0.83
CA PHE A 146 18.36 -7.48 1.89
C PHE A 146 17.68 -7.77 3.24
N ASN A 147 18.04 -8.87 3.87
CA ASN A 147 17.36 -9.42 5.05
C ASN A 147 18.31 -9.65 6.25
N GLU A 148 19.59 -9.35 6.11
CA GLU A 148 20.61 -9.47 7.16
C GLU A 148 21.65 -8.34 7.01
N GLY A 149 22.27 -7.94 8.12
CA GLY A 149 23.28 -6.88 8.14
C GLY A 149 22.70 -5.49 8.40
N LYS A 150 23.59 -4.51 8.37
CA LYS A 150 23.30 -3.08 8.58
C LYS A 150 23.68 -2.26 7.34
N VAL A 151 23.11 -1.06 7.26
CA VAL A 151 23.50 -0.06 6.26
C VAL A 151 24.59 0.83 6.85
N LEU A 152 25.65 1.05 6.10
CA LEU A 152 26.72 1.97 6.47
C LEU A 152 27.26 2.75 5.26
N ILE A 153 27.89 3.90 5.55
CA ILE A 153 28.58 4.71 4.55
C ILE A 153 30.07 4.49 4.69
N ALA A 154 30.73 4.09 3.62
CA ALA A 154 32.17 3.91 3.57
C ALA A 154 32.90 5.25 3.39
N ALA A 155 32.98 6.02 4.47
CA ALA A 155 33.59 7.36 4.48
C ALA A 155 35.07 7.36 4.90
N ALA A 156 35.61 6.22 5.35
CA ALA A 156 37.01 6.09 5.81
C ALA A 156 37.91 5.55 4.72
N ASN A 157 39.21 5.49 5.05
CA ASN A 157 40.20 4.78 4.23
C ASN A 157 39.92 3.26 4.28
N PRO A 158 40.29 2.48 3.23
CA PRO A 158 40.05 1.04 3.18
C PRO A 158 40.56 0.28 4.42
N ASP A 159 41.78 0.56 4.89
CA ASP A 159 42.38 -0.05 6.09
C ASP A 159 41.50 0.13 7.36
N MET A 160 40.76 1.24 7.44
CA MET A 160 39.85 1.50 8.54
C MET A 160 38.46 0.88 8.29
N MET A 161 38.05 0.71 7.03
CA MET A 161 36.78 0.11 6.68
C MET A 161 36.67 -1.35 7.12
N GLU A 162 37.75 -2.09 7.10
CA GLU A 162 37.81 -3.48 7.56
C GLU A 162 37.35 -3.67 9.01
N TYR A 163 37.48 -2.65 9.87
CA TYR A 163 37.09 -2.73 11.28
C TYR A 163 35.59 -2.59 11.53
N TYR A 164 34.82 -2.03 10.60
CA TYR A 164 33.39 -1.78 10.83
C TYR A 164 32.45 -2.32 9.77
N ILE A 165 32.96 -2.80 8.63
CA ILE A 165 32.17 -3.60 7.70
C ILE A 165 32.11 -5.02 8.23
N SER A 166 30.90 -5.53 8.34
CA SER A 166 30.65 -6.92 8.72
C SER A 166 30.06 -7.68 7.54
N LYS A 167 30.15 -9.00 7.60
CA LYS A 167 29.47 -9.86 6.62
C LYS A 167 28.00 -9.50 6.50
N ASN A 168 27.47 -9.55 5.29
CA ASN A 168 26.09 -9.24 4.92
C ASN A 168 25.70 -7.76 5.06
N ASP A 169 26.61 -6.84 5.37
CA ASP A 169 26.30 -5.41 5.41
C ASP A 169 25.98 -4.85 4.00
N LEU A 170 25.19 -3.78 3.95
CA LEU A 170 24.99 -2.96 2.78
C LEU A 170 25.85 -1.71 2.89
N VAL A 171 26.75 -1.49 1.92
CA VAL A 171 27.74 -0.43 1.98
C VAL A 171 27.50 0.61 0.90
N ILE A 172 27.21 1.85 1.29
CA ILE A 172 27.10 3.01 0.41
C ILE A 172 28.46 3.65 0.26
N LEU A 173 28.96 3.76 -0.97
CA LEU A 173 30.30 4.24 -1.25
C LEU A 173 30.38 4.97 -2.59
N GLY A 174 31.49 5.66 -2.80
CA GLY A 174 31.75 6.38 -4.04
C GLY A 174 32.53 5.54 -5.08
N ASN A 175 33.25 6.24 -5.93
CA ASN A 175 33.94 5.68 -7.09
C ASN A 175 35.34 5.09 -6.78
N ARG A 176 35.80 5.09 -5.54
CA ARG A 176 37.14 4.57 -5.16
C ARG A 176 37.17 3.06 -5.32
N TYR A 177 38.04 2.58 -6.18
CA TYR A 177 38.24 1.17 -6.47
C TYR A 177 38.59 0.35 -5.20
N GLU A 178 39.49 0.88 -4.38
CA GLU A 178 39.96 0.22 -3.16
C GLU A 178 38.83 0.07 -2.12
N SER A 179 37.92 1.04 -2.04
CA SER A 179 36.76 0.96 -1.15
C SER A 179 35.74 -0.08 -1.62
N GLN A 180 35.51 -0.17 -2.94
CA GLN A 180 34.65 -1.21 -3.53
C GLN A 180 35.25 -2.61 -3.29
N LEU A 181 36.55 -2.76 -3.52
CA LEU A 181 37.27 -3.99 -3.29
C LEU A 181 37.19 -4.44 -1.83
N CYS A 182 37.52 -3.54 -0.90
CA CYS A 182 37.46 -3.79 0.53
C CYS A 182 36.07 -4.26 0.98
N ALA A 183 34.99 -3.56 0.57
CA ALA A 183 33.63 -3.93 0.96
C ALA A 183 33.25 -5.35 0.49
N ILE A 184 33.64 -5.74 -0.73
CA ILE A 184 33.36 -7.07 -1.28
C ILE A 184 34.19 -8.13 -0.58
N GLU A 185 35.50 -7.87 -0.29
CA GLU A 185 36.34 -8.78 0.44
C GLU A 185 35.89 -9.02 1.88
N MET A 186 35.26 -8.01 2.52
CA MET A 186 34.64 -8.12 3.83
C MET A 186 33.23 -8.82 3.78
N GLU A 187 32.89 -9.45 2.66
CA GLU A 187 31.67 -10.20 2.45
C GLU A 187 30.38 -9.34 2.61
N ALA A 188 30.40 -8.07 2.18
CA ALA A 188 29.20 -7.26 2.11
C ALA A 188 28.15 -7.92 1.20
N ALA A 189 26.90 -7.92 1.62
CA ALA A 189 25.78 -8.42 0.80
C ALA A 189 25.50 -7.52 -0.40
N CYS A 190 25.71 -6.20 -0.24
CA CYS A 190 25.44 -5.23 -1.28
C CYS A 190 26.38 -4.03 -1.19
N ILE A 191 26.84 -3.55 -2.34
CA ILE A 191 27.47 -2.23 -2.46
C ILE A 191 26.61 -1.31 -3.33
N ILE A 192 26.46 -0.06 -2.90
CA ILE A 192 25.80 0.99 -3.68
C ILE A 192 26.88 1.99 -4.11
N VAL A 193 27.17 2.02 -5.41
CA VAL A 193 28.15 2.91 -6.01
C VAL A 193 27.47 4.19 -6.48
N CYS A 194 27.83 5.29 -5.82
CA CYS A 194 27.21 6.61 -6.00
C CYS A 194 27.81 7.41 -7.18
N GLU A 195 27.16 8.56 -7.49
CA GLU A 195 27.59 9.54 -8.50
C GLU A 195 27.61 9.00 -9.95
N GLY A 196 26.82 7.97 -10.24
CA GLY A 196 26.79 7.35 -11.57
C GLY A 196 28.13 6.75 -12.02
N ALA A 197 29.03 6.47 -11.06
CA ALA A 197 30.37 5.96 -11.36
C ALA A 197 30.34 4.58 -12.01
N ALA A 198 31.17 4.39 -13.01
CA ALA A 198 31.32 3.10 -13.68
C ALA A 198 32.01 2.09 -12.78
N VAL A 199 31.43 0.88 -12.69
CA VAL A 199 32.03 -0.25 -11.96
C VAL A 199 32.95 -1.02 -12.88
N SER A 200 34.21 -1.22 -12.49
CA SER A 200 35.21 -1.94 -13.28
C SER A 200 34.87 -3.42 -13.48
N MET A 201 35.36 -4.01 -14.57
CA MET A 201 35.16 -5.44 -14.83
C MET A 201 35.69 -6.33 -13.73
N THR A 202 36.81 -5.93 -13.09
CA THR A 202 37.44 -6.66 -11.97
C THR A 202 36.46 -6.69 -10.77
N ILE A 203 35.90 -5.55 -10.41
CA ILE A 203 34.91 -5.44 -9.31
C ILE A 203 33.66 -6.25 -9.63
N LYS A 204 33.14 -6.17 -10.85
CA LYS A 204 31.99 -6.97 -11.28
C LYS A 204 32.22 -8.47 -11.12
N LYS A 205 33.38 -8.95 -11.58
CA LYS A 205 33.76 -10.36 -11.48
C LYS A 205 33.88 -10.81 -10.02
N LEU A 206 34.60 -10.04 -9.20
CA LEU A 206 34.73 -10.33 -7.78
C LEU A 206 33.39 -10.34 -7.05
N ALA A 207 32.55 -9.35 -7.29
CA ALA A 207 31.20 -9.27 -6.70
C ALA A 207 30.36 -10.50 -7.07
N GLN A 208 30.43 -10.95 -8.32
CA GLN A 208 29.74 -12.16 -8.77
C GLN A 208 30.27 -13.42 -8.08
N GLU A 209 31.58 -13.55 -7.93
CA GLU A 209 32.22 -14.67 -7.25
C GLU A 209 31.90 -14.73 -5.76
N ARG A 210 31.78 -13.57 -5.12
CA ARG A 210 31.46 -13.44 -3.68
C ARG A 210 29.96 -13.36 -3.37
N GLY A 211 29.10 -13.31 -4.38
CA GLY A 211 27.64 -13.17 -4.20
C GLY A 211 27.22 -11.78 -3.70
N CYS A 212 28.05 -10.75 -3.90
CA CYS A 212 27.75 -9.38 -3.53
C CYS A 212 26.90 -8.69 -4.60
N THR A 213 25.76 -8.14 -4.22
CA THR A 213 24.92 -7.33 -5.11
C THR A 213 25.58 -5.96 -5.36
N VAL A 214 25.58 -5.51 -6.61
CA VAL A 214 26.13 -4.20 -6.98
C VAL A 214 25.05 -3.36 -7.64
N ILE A 215 24.76 -2.22 -7.03
CA ILE A 215 23.80 -1.22 -7.54
C ILE A 215 24.56 0.08 -7.77
N THR A 216 24.31 0.76 -8.89
CA THR A 216 24.78 2.13 -9.13
C THR A 216 23.63 3.11 -8.98
N THR A 217 23.91 4.33 -8.50
CA THR A 217 22.93 5.41 -8.40
C THR A 217 23.53 6.73 -8.87
N PRO A 218 22.76 7.63 -9.51
CA PRO A 218 23.23 8.96 -9.86
C PRO A 218 23.45 9.86 -8.64
N TYR A 219 22.86 9.52 -7.48
CA TYR A 219 22.94 10.32 -6.27
C TYR A 219 24.33 10.23 -5.61
N ASP A 220 24.69 11.28 -4.88
CA ASP A 220 25.82 11.28 -3.96
C ASP A 220 25.56 10.39 -2.73
N THR A 221 26.63 10.09 -1.96
CA THR A 221 26.54 9.18 -0.81
C THR A 221 25.60 9.68 0.29
N TYR A 222 25.52 10.99 0.51
CA TYR A 222 24.63 11.58 1.52
C TYR A 222 23.17 11.45 1.10
N THR A 223 22.86 11.78 -0.15
CA THR A 223 21.52 11.66 -0.72
C THR A 223 21.07 10.20 -0.73
N ALA A 224 21.93 9.28 -1.19
CA ALA A 224 21.62 7.85 -1.18
C ALA A 224 21.35 7.32 0.23
N ALA A 225 22.15 7.70 1.21
CA ALA A 225 21.96 7.30 2.60
C ALA A 225 20.66 7.85 3.22
N ARG A 226 20.22 9.04 2.81
CA ARG A 226 18.94 9.59 3.25
C ARG A 226 17.74 8.92 2.60
N LEU A 227 17.85 8.55 1.34
CA LEU A 227 16.74 8.00 0.57
C LEU A 227 16.55 6.50 0.79
N ILE A 228 17.62 5.76 1.12
CA ILE A 228 17.57 4.29 1.14
C ILE A 228 16.50 3.73 2.07
N ASN A 229 16.22 4.38 3.20
CA ASN A 229 15.19 3.94 4.12
C ASN A 229 13.76 4.04 3.53
N GLN A 230 13.57 4.84 2.49
CA GLN A 230 12.30 4.92 1.77
C GLN A 230 12.04 3.69 0.88
N SER A 231 13.04 2.84 0.68
CA SER A 231 12.92 1.59 -0.07
C SER A 231 12.28 0.45 0.73
N MET A 232 12.15 0.61 2.06
CA MET A 232 11.49 -0.40 2.90
C MET A 232 10.06 -0.66 2.44
N PRO A 233 9.60 -1.93 2.45
CA PRO A 233 8.23 -2.26 2.06
C PRO A 233 7.21 -1.75 3.06
N ILE A 234 6.04 -1.35 2.58
CA ILE A 234 4.95 -0.89 3.45
C ILE A 234 4.48 -1.96 4.43
N SER A 235 4.65 -3.24 4.08
CA SER A 235 4.27 -4.37 4.94
C SER A 235 4.91 -4.36 6.33
N TYR A 236 6.05 -3.69 6.47
CA TYR A 236 6.74 -3.56 7.77
C TYR A 236 6.07 -2.52 8.69
N PHE A 237 5.35 -1.56 8.14
CA PHE A 237 4.77 -0.43 8.88
C PHE A 237 3.24 -0.41 8.87
N MET A 238 2.60 -1.06 7.90
CA MET A 238 1.16 -1.05 7.77
C MET A 238 0.47 -1.76 8.94
N LYS A 239 -0.73 -1.32 9.25
CA LYS A 239 -1.61 -1.99 10.21
C LYS A 239 -2.29 -3.16 9.52
N THR A 240 -2.24 -4.34 10.15
CA THR A 240 -2.84 -5.58 9.64
C THR A 240 -3.92 -6.14 10.57
N GLU A 241 -3.98 -5.66 11.81
CA GLU A 241 -4.92 -6.13 12.82
C GLU A 241 -5.93 -5.05 13.20
N ASN A 242 -7.12 -5.50 13.61
CA ASN A 242 -8.21 -4.63 14.05
C ASN A 242 -8.56 -3.55 13.00
N LEU A 243 -8.52 -3.91 11.73
CA LEU A 243 -8.94 -3.03 10.65
C LEU A 243 -10.45 -2.81 10.74
N ILE A 244 -10.86 -1.54 10.69
CA ILE A 244 -12.26 -1.18 10.63
C ILE A 244 -12.60 -0.99 9.16
N THR A 245 -13.55 -1.76 8.68
CA THR A 245 -14.06 -1.73 7.31
C THR A 245 -15.57 -1.57 7.34
N PHE A 246 -16.14 -1.09 6.27
CA PHE A 246 -17.59 -0.96 6.11
C PHE A 246 -18.02 -1.59 4.78
N GLU A 247 -19.29 -1.91 4.68
CA GLU A 247 -19.93 -2.42 3.48
C GLU A 247 -20.80 -1.33 2.84
N GLU A 248 -21.18 -1.50 1.57
CA GLU A 248 -22.03 -0.55 0.87
C GLU A 248 -23.42 -0.38 1.53
N THR A 249 -23.86 -1.37 2.30
CA THR A 249 -25.13 -1.38 3.03
C THR A 249 -25.07 -0.77 4.43
N ASP A 250 -23.88 -0.40 4.91
CA ASP A 250 -23.72 0.19 6.24
C ASP A 250 -24.33 1.60 6.30
N VAL A 251 -24.92 1.91 7.46
CA VAL A 251 -25.61 3.19 7.68
C VAL A 251 -24.62 4.29 8.01
N ILE A 252 -24.72 5.41 7.29
CA ILE A 252 -23.80 6.55 7.43
C ILE A 252 -23.74 7.12 8.86
N ASP A 253 -24.85 7.13 9.59
CA ASP A 253 -24.86 7.68 10.95
C ASP A 253 -24.07 6.80 11.93
N GLU A 254 -24.08 5.48 11.76
CA GLU A 254 -23.27 4.55 12.54
C GLU A 254 -21.78 4.72 12.22
N ILE A 255 -21.45 4.93 10.93
CA ILE A 255 -20.07 5.23 10.50
C ILE A 255 -19.56 6.51 11.14
N LYS A 256 -20.39 7.59 11.20
CA LYS A 256 -20.02 8.84 11.86
C LYS A 256 -19.71 8.67 13.34
N GLU A 257 -20.45 7.81 14.04
CA GLU A 257 -20.15 7.48 15.46
C GLU A 257 -18.80 6.80 15.60
N VAL A 258 -18.49 5.84 14.71
CA VAL A 258 -17.19 5.17 14.67
C VAL A 258 -16.07 6.17 14.36
N MET A 259 -16.27 7.05 13.36
CA MET A 259 -15.31 8.12 13.01
C MET A 259 -15.03 9.02 14.21
N ALA A 260 -16.05 9.44 14.92
CA ALA A 260 -15.92 10.31 16.11
C ALA A 260 -15.16 9.59 17.25
N SER A 261 -15.49 8.33 17.52
CA SER A 261 -14.88 7.55 18.61
C SER A 261 -13.43 7.19 18.34
N LYS A 262 -13.08 6.85 17.11
CA LYS A 262 -11.73 6.40 16.70
C LYS A 262 -10.83 7.54 16.23
N ARG A 263 -11.37 8.74 16.00
CA ARG A 263 -10.66 9.90 15.42
C ARG A 263 -9.99 9.58 14.08
N HIS A 264 -10.56 8.63 13.33
CA HIS A 264 -10.16 8.29 11.96
C HIS A 264 -11.18 8.85 10.97
N ARG A 265 -10.72 9.21 9.77
CA ARG A 265 -11.56 9.83 8.74
C ARG A 265 -11.67 8.99 7.47
N ASP A 266 -10.77 8.05 7.26
CA ASP A 266 -10.70 7.22 6.07
C ASP A 266 -10.82 5.75 6.48
N PHE A 267 -11.76 5.06 5.88
CA PHE A 267 -12.02 3.64 6.10
C PHE A 267 -12.23 2.95 4.75
N PRO A 268 -11.72 1.72 4.58
CA PRO A 268 -12.03 0.92 3.40
C PRO A 268 -13.50 0.50 3.39
N ILE A 269 -14.09 0.56 2.21
CA ILE A 269 -15.38 -0.05 1.88
C ILE A 269 -15.08 -1.33 1.13
N LEU A 270 -15.67 -2.44 1.54
CA LEU A 270 -15.45 -3.77 0.96
C LEU A 270 -16.62 -4.18 0.07
#